data_9665a86adbbb69151f3c41352bc22b68
#
_entry.id   9665a86adbbb69151f3c41352bc22b68
#
_cell.length_a   1.000
_cell.length_b   1.000
_cell.length_c   1.000
_cell.angle_alpha   90.00
_cell.angle_beta   90.00
_cell.angle_gamma   90.00
#
_symmetry.space_group_name_H-M   'P 1'
#
loop_
_entity.id
_entity.type
_entity.pdbx_description
1 polymer ?
#
loop_
_entity_poly.entity_id
_entity_poly.type
_entity_poly.pdbx_seq_one_letter_code
_entity_poly.pdbx_strand_id
1 'polypeptide(L)'
;MAADDSHVAKVIGGYISQAPTAIWWGTGEFVTTFDAGDGTADRWLPDGTLLFAVGSAVVHFRPSDKKARFFNSGHALVEPECGGIYAISELDYSATRNLVLTSGADNTLRLFELGTAKEQFNITPFNDRSPQAQFLGDQILIGGGDSLLVLDVEGNTVKTLPYTQAQVITGGDTAVLATNSTLVLLDGTLNQTLSIDLPHRLLECSLTPDGGTLVYTMALSDPEDRQAVIIDVPSHSKRELPLPSKVLDFVTATPNGRLLGIQKKGDEDGAPVVLDPTTGAFKEEFAKP
;
A
#
# COMPACT_ATOMS: atom_id res chain seq x y z
N MET A 1 -0.19 6.59 -4.32
CA MET A 1 -0.23 7.60 -5.42
C MET A 1 -0.85 8.88 -4.90
N ALA A 2 -0.50 10.04 -5.47
CA ALA A 2 -1.15 11.30 -5.10
C ALA A 2 -2.64 11.26 -5.50
N ALA A 3 -3.49 11.95 -4.72
CA ALA A 3 -4.94 11.94 -4.93
C ALA A 3 -5.39 12.55 -6.29
N ASP A 4 -4.54 13.34 -6.91
CA ASP A 4 -4.79 14.02 -8.18
C ASP A 4 -3.96 13.49 -9.35
N ASP A 5 -3.30 12.34 -9.19
CA ASP A 5 -2.35 11.75 -10.16
C ASP A 5 -1.15 12.66 -10.50
N SER A 6 -0.91 13.72 -9.74
CA SER A 6 0.18 14.65 -10.02
C SER A 6 1.56 14.03 -9.82
N HIS A 7 1.64 12.97 -9.00
CA HIS A 7 2.89 12.30 -8.66
C HIS A 7 2.72 10.78 -8.58
N VAL A 8 3.76 10.07 -8.94
CA VAL A 8 3.90 8.63 -8.71
C VAL A 8 5.18 8.41 -7.93
N ALA A 9 5.07 7.71 -6.80
CA ALA A 9 6.24 7.21 -6.09
C ALA A 9 6.23 5.69 -6.14
N LYS A 10 7.38 5.12 -6.35
CA LYS A 10 7.62 3.70 -6.22
C LYS A 10 8.83 3.48 -5.34
N VAL A 11 8.67 2.65 -4.34
CA VAL A 11 9.80 2.04 -3.66
C VAL A 11 10.29 0.90 -4.56
N ILE A 12 11.48 1.06 -5.12
CA ILE A 12 12.14 0.02 -5.89
C ILE A 12 13.02 -0.75 -4.91
N GLY A 13 12.49 -1.82 -4.34
CA GLY A 13 13.24 -2.68 -3.44
C GLY A 13 12.89 -4.14 -3.65
N GLY A 14 13.88 -4.96 -3.92
CA GLY A 14 13.78 -6.40 -3.84
C GLY A 14 14.40 -6.91 -2.55
N TYR A 15 14.19 -8.14 -2.20
CA TYR A 15 14.56 -8.83 -0.94
C TYR A 15 16.04 -8.73 -0.51
N ILE A 16 16.94 -8.12 -1.27
CA ILE A 16 18.40 -8.11 -1.00
C ILE A 16 19.08 -6.81 -1.48
N SER A 17 18.38 -5.81 -2.03
CA SER A 17 19.05 -4.63 -2.55
C SER A 17 18.63 -3.35 -1.83
N GLN A 18 19.62 -2.53 -1.48
CA GLN A 18 19.44 -1.12 -1.11
C GLN A 18 18.94 -0.36 -2.35
N ALA A 19 17.67 -0.55 -2.71
CA ALA A 19 17.14 0.10 -3.88
C ALA A 19 16.54 1.46 -3.51
N PRO A 20 16.83 2.51 -4.27
CA PRO A 20 16.33 3.83 -3.99
C PRO A 20 14.82 3.93 -4.21
N THR A 21 14.13 4.72 -3.38
CA THR A 21 12.77 5.17 -3.68
C THR A 21 12.85 6.20 -4.80
N ALA A 22 12.19 5.93 -5.91
CA ALA A 22 12.13 6.84 -7.05
C ALA A 22 10.75 7.52 -7.15
N ILE A 23 10.77 8.80 -7.50
CA ILE A 23 9.55 9.62 -7.60
C ILE A 23 9.49 10.22 -8.99
N TRP A 24 8.29 10.17 -9.59
CA TRP A 24 7.97 10.79 -10.88
C TRP A 24 6.78 11.73 -10.74
N TRP A 25 6.73 12.75 -11.59
CA TRP A 25 5.48 13.47 -11.85
C TRP A 25 4.48 12.55 -12.55
N GLY A 26 3.19 12.79 -12.40
CA GLY A 26 2.15 12.06 -13.12
C GLY A 26 2.24 12.17 -14.65
N THR A 27 3.05 13.13 -15.15
CA THR A 27 3.44 13.25 -16.55
C THR A 27 4.48 12.23 -17.00
N GLY A 28 5.04 11.43 -16.09
CA GLY A 28 6.12 10.49 -16.36
C GLY A 28 7.52 11.06 -16.27
N GLU A 29 7.67 12.37 -16.00
CA GLU A 29 8.96 12.99 -15.79
C GLU A 29 9.56 12.59 -14.44
N PHE A 30 10.83 12.21 -14.41
CA PHE A 30 11.54 11.85 -13.19
C PHE A 30 11.79 13.05 -12.29
N VAL A 31 11.49 12.93 -11.00
CA VAL A 31 11.68 13.98 -9.99
C VAL A 31 12.99 13.78 -9.22
N THR A 32 13.16 12.64 -8.58
CA THR A 32 14.32 12.34 -7.73
C THR A 32 14.33 10.89 -7.29
N THR A 33 15.47 10.45 -6.76
CA THR A 33 15.61 9.23 -5.98
C THR A 33 16.05 9.54 -4.57
N PHE A 34 15.68 8.69 -3.64
CA PHE A 34 16.24 8.64 -2.29
C PHE A 34 16.92 7.31 -2.09
N ASP A 35 18.09 7.35 -1.51
CA ASP A 35 18.75 6.14 -1.00
C ASP A 35 18.06 5.79 0.34
N ALA A 36 16.92 5.15 0.22
CA ALA A 36 16.02 4.90 1.35
C ALA A 36 16.30 3.58 2.05
N GLY A 37 17.30 2.82 1.59
CA GLY A 37 17.46 1.44 2.05
C GLY A 37 16.21 0.60 1.73
N ASP A 38 15.90 -0.36 2.58
CA ASP A 38 14.73 -1.25 2.41
C ASP A 38 13.41 -0.55 2.82
N GLY A 39 13.13 0.65 2.30
CA GLY A 39 11.88 1.36 2.52
C GLY A 39 10.72 0.57 1.92
N THR A 40 9.83 0.06 2.77
CA THR A 40 8.76 -0.86 2.37
C THR A 40 7.39 -0.21 2.34
N ALA A 41 7.24 0.98 2.93
CA ALA A 41 5.95 1.61 3.12
C ALA A 41 5.97 3.07 2.68
N ASP A 42 4.99 3.46 1.87
CA ASP A 42 4.79 4.84 1.46
C ASP A 42 3.31 5.24 1.40
N ARG A 43 3.05 6.54 1.59
CA ARG A 43 1.70 7.11 1.50
C ARG A 43 1.75 8.53 0.97
N TRP A 44 1.04 8.80 -0.12
CA TRP A 44 0.78 10.16 -0.57
C TRP A 44 -0.27 10.84 0.29
N LEU A 45 -0.01 12.09 0.66
CA LEU A 45 -0.92 12.93 1.42
C LEU A 45 -1.76 13.80 0.47
N PRO A 46 -2.93 14.27 0.91
CA PRO A 46 -3.80 15.10 0.08
C PRO A 46 -3.19 16.43 -0.38
N ASP A 47 -2.16 16.93 0.33
CA ASP A 47 -1.44 18.15 0.00
C ASP A 47 -0.31 17.93 -1.05
N GLY A 48 -0.20 16.73 -1.61
CA GLY A 48 0.83 16.38 -2.59
C GLY A 48 2.20 16.13 -1.98
N THR A 49 2.29 15.98 -0.66
CA THR A 49 3.51 15.50 0.02
C THR A 49 3.50 13.98 0.15
N LEU A 50 4.66 13.39 0.41
CA LEU A 50 4.85 11.95 0.54
C LEU A 50 5.38 11.61 1.94
N LEU A 51 4.74 10.63 2.59
CA LEU A 51 5.31 9.94 3.73
C LEU A 51 5.91 8.63 3.26
N PHE A 52 7.09 8.29 3.74
CA PHE A 52 7.70 6.98 3.51
C PHE A 52 8.60 6.56 4.67
N ALA A 53 8.83 5.27 4.78
CA ALA A 53 9.66 4.67 5.82
C ALA A 53 11.09 4.46 5.33
N VAL A 54 12.07 4.73 6.20
CA VAL A 54 13.48 4.42 6.00
C VAL A 54 14.03 3.81 7.28
N GLY A 55 14.19 2.51 7.32
CA GLY A 55 14.53 1.81 8.56
C GLY A 55 13.50 2.09 9.65
N SER A 56 13.91 2.74 10.76
CA SER A 56 13.02 3.18 11.83
C SER A 56 12.53 4.64 11.69
N ALA A 57 12.93 5.35 10.65
CA ALA A 57 12.52 6.73 10.45
C ALA A 57 11.28 6.82 9.55
N VAL A 58 10.39 7.73 9.91
CA VAL A 58 9.33 8.23 9.01
C VAL A 58 9.82 9.52 8.38
N VAL A 59 9.81 9.57 7.06
CA VAL A 59 10.21 10.73 6.27
C VAL A 59 8.99 11.39 5.66
N HIS A 60 8.83 12.67 5.90
CA HIS A 60 7.81 13.51 5.27
C HIS A 60 8.49 14.39 4.22
N PHE A 61 8.25 14.09 2.95
CA PHE A 61 8.90 14.70 1.81
C PHE A 61 7.94 15.57 1.01
N ARG A 62 8.41 16.77 0.64
CA ARG A 62 7.70 17.67 -0.24
C ARG A 62 8.40 17.73 -1.60
N PRO A 63 7.80 17.17 -2.67
CA PRO A 63 8.43 17.13 -4.00
C PRO A 63 8.66 18.51 -4.62
N SER A 64 7.77 19.47 -4.37
CA SER A 64 7.80 20.81 -5.00
C SER A 64 9.07 21.63 -4.68
N ASP A 65 9.64 21.46 -3.48
CA ASP A 65 10.86 22.15 -3.05
C ASP A 65 11.98 21.19 -2.62
N LYS A 66 11.75 19.89 -2.82
CA LYS A 66 12.67 18.78 -2.48
C LYS A 66 13.10 18.78 -1.02
N LYS A 67 12.24 19.23 -0.10
CA LYS A 67 12.51 19.23 1.34
C LYS A 67 11.95 18.01 2.01
N ALA A 68 12.74 17.44 2.94
CA ALA A 68 12.34 16.36 3.80
C ALA A 68 12.44 16.76 5.28
N ARG A 69 11.50 16.25 6.06
CA ARG A 69 11.57 16.21 7.52
C ARG A 69 11.48 14.73 7.93
N PHE A 70 12.09 14.37 9.02
CA PHE A 70 12.03 13.00 9.51
C PHE A 70 11.93 12.96 11.03
N PHE A 71 11.34 11.90 11.54
CA PHE A 71 11.36 11.55 12.95
C PHE A 71 11.58 10.03 13.12
N ASN A 72 12.15 9.65 14.25
CA ASN A 72 12.34 8.24 14.58
C ASN A 72 11.03 7.68 15.16
N SER A 73 10.49 6.63 14.55
CA SER A 73 9.31 5.94 15.06
C SER A 73 9.57 5.10 16.30
N GLY A 74 10.84 4.79 16.60
CA GLY A 74 11.21 3.94 17.71
C GLY A 74 10.96 2.44 17.50
N HIS A 75 10.54 2.02 16.28
CA HIS A 75 10.51 0.59 15.96
C HIS A 75 11.90 -0.02 16.01
N ALA A 76 12.01 -1.21 16.56
CA ALA A 76 13.27 -1.94 16.60
C ALA A 76 13.64 -2.42 15.21
N LEU A 77 14.93 -2.30 14.88
CA LEU A 77 15.48 -2.94 13.69
C LEU A 77 15.50 -4.46 13.90
N VAL A 78 14.88 -5.19 13.02
CA VAL A 78 14.88 -6.64 13.02
C VAL A 78 15.66 -7.11 11.79
N GLU A 79 16.68 -7.94 12.02
CA GLU A 79 17.42 -8.61 10.94
C GLU A 79 16.78 -9.97 10.72
N PRO A 80 15.95 -10.16 9.65
CA PRO A 80 15.47 -11.50 9.31
C PRO A 80 16.62 -12.36 8.81
N GLU A 81 16.48 -13.67 8.92
CA GLU A 81 17.48 -14.66 8.49
C GLU A 81 17.92 -14.50 7.02
N CYS A 82 17.15 -13.82 6.20
CA CYS A 82 17.41 -13.54 4.79
C CYS A 82 18.14 -12.22 4.50
N GLY A 83 18.56 -11.47 5.54
CA GLY A 83 19.54 -10.38 5.42
C GLY A 83 18.97 -8.97 5.12
N GLY A 84 17.66 -8.73 5.25
CA GLY A 84 17.10 -7.37 5.23
C GLY A 84 17.04 -6.76 6.64
N ILE A 85 17.10 -5.43 6.76
CA ILE A 85 16.90 -4.73 8.04
C ILE A 85 15.59 -3.96 7.91
N TYR A 86 14.52 -4.47 8.53
CA TYR A 86 13.23 -3.82 8.54
C TYR A 86 12.93 -3.28 9.93
N ALA A 87 12.39 -2.08 10.00
CA ALA A 87 11.81 -1.56 11.23
C ALA A 87 10.31 -1.30 11.02
N ILE A 88 9.98 -0.48 10.02
CA ILE A 88 8.60 -0.16 9.65
C ILE A 88 8.21 -1.04 8.46
N SER A 89 7.16 -1.84 8.60
CA SER A 89 6.61 -2.69 7.55
C SER A 89 5.42 -2.05 6.82
N GLU A 90 4.65 -1.22 7.53
CA GLU A 90 3.50 -0.52 6.98
C GLU A 90 3.42 0.91 7.51
N LEU A 91 2.86 1.80 6.70
CA LEU A 91 2.63 3.19 7.06
C LEU A 91 1.29 3.66 6.48
N ASP A 92 0.51 4.35 7.30
CA ASP A 92 -0.72 4.99 6.83
C ASP A 92 -0.93 6.37 7.49
N TYR A 93 -1.84 7.16 6.94
CA TYR A 93 -2.07 8.53 7.36
C TYR A 93 -3.55 8.91 7.38
N SER A 94 -4.00 9.44 8.51
CA SER A 94 -5.31 10.06 8.66
C SER A 94 -5.24 11.58 8.42
N ALA A 95 -5.77 12.03 7.29
CA ALA A 95 -5.79 13.46 6.94
C ALA A 95 -6.68 14.28 7.87
N THR A 96 -7.80 13.71 8.32
CA THR A 96 -8.76 14.39 9.22
C THR A 96 -8.18 14.64 10.60
N ARG A 97 -7.29 13.77 11.07
CA ARG A 97 -6.67 13.81 12.39
C ARG A 97 -5.20 14.26 12.38
N ASN A 98 -4.58 14.34 11.19
CA ASN A 98 -3.14 14.60 11.03
C ASN A 98 -2.28 13.58 11.81
N LEU A 99 -2.68 12.30 11.74
CA LEU A 99 -2.04 11.20 12.45
C LEU A 99 -1.33 10.26 11.46
N VAL A 100 -0.15 9.80 11.84
CA VAL A 100 0.65 8.79 11.13
C VAL A 100 0.62 7.49 11.93
N LEU A 101 0.17 6.44 11.27
CA LEU A 101 0.19 5.08 11.79
C LEU A 101 1.38 4.33 11.21
N THR A 102 2.13 3.62 12.04
CA THR A 102 3.23 2.75 11.61
C THR A 102 3.12 1.40 12.28
N SER A 103 3.32 0.34 11.51
CA SER A 103 3.52 -1.00 12.06
C SER A 103 4.93 -1.49 11.77
N GLY A 104 5.50 -2.27 12.67
CA GLY A 104 6.89 -2.68 12.60
C GLY A 104 7.10 -4.18 12.64
N ALA A 105 8.28 -4.62 12.15
CA ALA A 105 8.75 -5.99 12.26
C ALA A 105 8.98 -6.42 13.72
N ASP A 106 9.01 -5.48 14.64
CA ASP A 106 9.03 -5.71 16.09
C ASP A 106 7.67 -6.05 16.69
N ASN A 107 6.67 -6.32 15.84
CA ASN A 107 5.28 -6.65 16.19
C ASN A 107 4.53 -5.49 16.88
N THR A 108 5.06 -4.27 16.84
CA THR A 108 4.39 -3.11 17.43
C THR A 108 3.62 -2.30 16.40
N LEU A 109 2.57 -1.64 16.88
CA LEU A 109 1.78 -0.64 16.18
C LEU A 109 1.93 0.67 16.93
N ARG A 110 2.28 1.74 16.22
CA ARG A 110 2.49 3.06 16.82
C ARG A 110 1.74 4.14 16.08
N LEU A 111 1.24 5.10 16.82
CA LEU A 111 0.51 6.24 16.31
C LEU A 111 1.20 7.55 16.70
N PHE A 112 1.38 8.44 15.73
CA PHE A 112 2.06 9.72 15.92
C PHE A 112 1.24 10.88 15.37
N GLU A 113 1.35 12.04 15.98
CA GLU A 113 0.93 13.29 15.37
C GLU A 113 2.00 13.77 14.37
N LEU A 114 1.66 13.93 13.09
CA LEU A 114 2.63 14.26 12.02
C LEU A 114 3.37 15.59 12.28
N GLY A 115 2.67 16.61 12.79
CA GLY A 115 3.25 17.94 12.98
C GLY A 115 4.31 18.02 14.07
N THR A 116 4.14 17.25 15.16
CA THR A 116 4.95 17.28 16.37
C THR A 116 5.82 16.04 16.56
N ALA A 117 5.55 14.97 15.81
CA ALA A 117 6.12 13.63 16.01
C ALA A 117 5.85 13.05 17.40
N LYS A 118 4.80 13.55 18.10
CA LYS A 118 4.42 13.04 19.41
C LYS A 118 3.73 11.70 19.28
N GLU A 119 4.28 10.67 19.94
CA GLU A 119 3.63 9.36 20.03
C GLU A 119 2.35 9.46 20.86
N GLN A 120 1.25 8.93 20.33
CA GLN A 120 -0.05 8.88 20.99
C GLN A 120 -0.24 7.54 21.72
N PHE A 121 0.16 6.45 21.05
CA PHE A 121 0.22 5.13 21.65
C PHE A 121 1.28 4.24 20.99
N ASN A 122 1.63 3.17 21.71
CA ASN A 122 2.47 2.07 21.26
C ASN A 122 1.91 0.77 21.85
N ILE A 123 1.48 -0.15 20.99
CA ILE A 123 0.86 -1.41 21.38
C ILE A 123 1.45 -2.59 20.61
N THR A 124 1.31 -3.79 21.15
CA THR A 124 1.66 -5.07 20.49
C THR A 124 0.37 -5.86 20.29
N PRO A 125 -0.31 -5.69 19.14
CA PRO A 125 -1.61 -6.33 18.91
C PRO A 125 -1.49 -7.85 18.74
N PHE A 126 -0.34 -8.32 18.22
CA PHE A 126 -0.01 -9.73 18.02
C PHE A 126 1.39 -10.03 18.55
N ASN A 127 1.59 -11.21 19.14
CA ASN A 127 2.87 -11.55 19.80
C ASN A 127 3.94 -12.08 18.83
N ASP A 128 3.53 -12.62 17.67
CA ASP A 128 4.37 -13.46 16.82
C ASP A 128 4.44 -12.99 15.35
N ARG A 129 3.84 -11.84 15.03
CA ARG A 129 3.82 -11.33 13.67
C ARG A 129 3.62 -9.82 13.60
N SER A 130 4.18 -9.24 12.53
CA SER A 130 3.99 -7.82 12.21
C SER A 130 2.52 -7.53 11.91
N PRO A 131 1.90 -6.54 12.57
CA PRO A 131 0.54 -6.14 12.26
C PRO A 131 0.48 -5.43 10.91
N GLN A 132 -0.62 -5.63 10.19
CA GLN A 132 -0.95 -4.86 8.99
C GLN A 132 -2.10 -3.91 9.34
N ALA A 133 -1.82 -2.61 9.38
CA ALA A 133 -2.76 -1.67 9.94
C ALA A 133 -2.98 -0.45 9.06
N GLN A 134 -4.26 -0.10 8.87
CA GLN A 134 -4.66 1.09 8.10
C GLN A 134 -5.85 1.79 8.74
N PHE A 135 -5.98 3.09 8.46
CA PHE A 135 -7.15 3.87 8.86
C PHE A 135 -8.37 3.58 7.98
N LEU A 136 -9.53 3.48 8.61
CA LEU A 136 -10.84 3.57 7.95
C LEU A 136 -11.65 4.65 8.68
N GLY A 137 -11.68 5.85 8.14
CA GLY A 137 -12.22 7.01 8.85
C GLY A 137 -11.47 7.30 10.15
N ASP A 138 -12.18 7.26 11.28
CA ASP A 138 -11.62 7.45 12.64
C ASP A 138 -11.23 6.13 13.32
N GLN A 139 -11.30 5.01 12.62
CA GLN A 139 -10.95 3.69 13.15
C GLN A 139 -9.62 3.21 12.56
N ILE A 140 -8.95 2.33 13.27
CA ILE A 140 -7.75 1.63 12.82
C ILE A 140 -8.09 0.15 12.68
N LEU A 141 -7.97 -0.37 11.48
CA LEU A 141 -8.15 -1.80 11.19
C LEU A 141 -6.79 -2.48 11.26
N ILE A 142 -6.69 -3.60 11.99
CA ILE A 142 -5.45 -4.37 12.12
C ILE A 142 -5.71 -5.80 11.68
N GLY A 143 -5.09 -6.18 10.58
CA GLY A 143 -5.06 -7.54 10.03
C GLY A 143 -3.78 -8.30 10.36
N GLY A 144 -3.66 -9.50 9.79
CA GLY A 144 -2.48 -10.37 9.95
C GLY A 144 -2.57 -11.36 11.10
N GLY A 145 -3.48 -11.16 12.06
CA GLY A 145 -3.72 -12.07 13.18
C GLY A 145 -4.80 -13.11 12.93
N ASP A 146 -5.25 -13.77 14.02
CA ASP A 146 -6.33 -14.77 14.00
C ASP A 146 -7.72 -14.11 13.89
N SER A 147 -7.76 -12.77 13.94
CA SER A 147 -8.95 -11.96 13.75
C SER A 147 -8.55 -10.57 13.27
N LEU A 148 -9.48 -9.87 12.65
CA LEU A 148 -9.35 -8.44 12.40
C LEU A 148 -9.69 -7.67 13.68
N LEU A 149 -8.76 -6.88 14.18
CA LEU A 149 -9.00 -5.96 15.29
C LEU A 149 -9.39 -4.59 14.76
N VAL A 150 -10.28 -3.92 15.45
CA VAL A 150 -10.68 -2.54 15.19
C VAL A 150 -10.38 -1.72 16.43
N LEU A 151 -9.55 -0.71 16.28
CA LEU A 151 -9.21 0.20 17.38
C LEU A 151 -9.80 1.59 17.14
N ASP A 152 -9.98 2.32 18.24
CA ASP A 152 -10.07 3.77 18.21
C ASP A 152 -8.67 4.42 18.09
N VAL A 153 -8.63 5.75 17.96
CA VAL A 153 -7.36 6.49 17.86
C VAL A 153 -6.63 6.63 19.20
N GLU A 154 -7.23 6.23 20.30
CA GLU A 154 -6.63 6.10 21.61
C GLU A 154 -5.95 4.73 21.82
N GLY A 155 -6.10 3.80 20.85
CA GLY A 155 -5.52 2.46 20.87
C GLY A 155 -6.38 1.40 21.60
N ASN A 156 -7.63 1.71 21.94
CA ASN A 156 -8.53 0.74 22.57
C ASN A 156 -9.22 -0.13 21.51
N THR A 157 -9.29 -1.44 21.75
CA THR A 157 -10.07 -2.34 20.88
C THR A 157 -11.55 -2.09 21.04
N VAL A 158 -12.20 -1.61 19.97
CA VAL A 158 -13.64 -1.34 19.95
C VAL A 158 -14.44 -2.47 19.32
N LYS A 159 -13.82 -3.28 18.46
CA LYS A 159 -14.47 -4.43 17.80
C LYS A 159 -13.44 -5.49 17.42
N THR A 160 -13.87 -6.74 17.35
CA THR A 160 -13.12 -7.86 16.77
C THR A 160 -14.01 -8.56 15.76
N LEU A 161 -13.46 -8.82 14.56
CA LEU A 161 -14.19 -9.47 13.47
C LEU A 161 -13.48 -10.79 13.08
N PRO A 162 -14.21 -11.81 12.65
CA PRO A 162 -13.68 -13.17 12.44
C PRO A 162 -12.96 -13.31 11.06
N TYR A 163 -12.05 -12.40 10.75
CA TYR A 163 -11.24 -12.45 9.54
C TYR A 163 -9.79 -12.77 9.89
N THR A 164 -9.37 -13.99 9.55
CA THR A 164 -8.06 -14.54 9.89
C THR A 164 -7.02 -14.20 8.83
N GLN A 165 -5.84 -13.75 9.24
CA GLN A 165 -4.67 -13.50 8.38
C GLN A 165 -4.98 -12.63 7.15
N ALA A 166 -5.97 -11.75 7.26
CA ALA A 166 -6.33 -10.84 6.19
C ALA A 166 -5.35 -9.67 6.11
N GLN A 167 -4.88 -9.37 4.91
CA GLN A 167 -4.27 -8.08 4.60
C GLN A 167 -5.38 -7.02 4.57
N VAL A 168 -5.11 -5.85 5.16
CA VAL A 168 -6.03 -4.73 5.18
C VAL A 168 -5.59 -3.69 4.15
N ILE A 169 -6.54 -3.24 3.32
CA ILE A 169 -6.32 -2.19 2.32
C ILE A 169 -7.50 -1.22 2.43
N THR A 170 -7.25 0.06 2.59
CA THR A 170 -8.31 1.07 2.75
C THR A 170 -8.25 2.18 1.71
N GLY A 171 -9.40 2.77 1.43
CA GLY A 171 -9.55 3.96 0.59
C GLY A 171 -10.93 4.57 0.82
N GLY A 172 -11.02 5.88 1.03
CA GLY A 172 -12.28 6.54 1.38
C GLY A 172 -12.96 5.86 2.58
N ASP A 173 -14.22 5.48 2.39
CA ASP A 173 -15.02 4.74 3.37
C ASP A 173 -15.08 3.22 3.07
N THR A 174 -14.11 2.69 2.35
CA THR A 174 -14.06 1.28 1.97
C THR A 174 -12.82 0.61 2.54
N ALA A 175 -12.97 -0.59 3.08
CA ALA A 175 -11.86 -1.48 3.39
C ALA A 175 -11.97 -2.78 2.58
N VAL A 176 -10.83 -3.29 2.14
CA VAL A 176 -10.69 -4.61 1.54
C VAL A 176 -9.87 -5.48 2.47
N LEU A 177 -10.41 -6.63 2.79
CA LEU A 177 -9.71 -7.68 3.52
C LEU A 177 -9.30 -8.75 2.52
N ALA A 178 -8.02 -8.84 2.25
CA ALA A 178 -7.48 -9.76 1.26
C ALA A 178 -6.83 -10.97 1.95
N THR A 179 -7.23 -12.17 1.52
CA THR A 179 -6.58 -13.44 1.85
C THR A 179 -6.09 -14.10 0.56
N ASN A 180 -5.40 -15.22 0.67
CA ASN A 180 -4.96 -15.95 -0.52
C ASN A 180 -6.10 -16.44 -1.43
N SER A 181 -7.31 -16.57 -0.90
CA SER A 181 -8.46 -17.19 -1.60
C SER A 181 -9.71 -16.32 -1.65
N THR A 182 -9.75 -15.21 -0.93
CA THR A 182 -10.97 -14.42 -0.80
C THR A 182 -10.64 -12.94 -0.65
N LEU A 183 -11.45 -12.07 -1.28
CA LEU A 183 -11.50 -10.65 -0.99
C LEU A 183 -12.85 -10.34 -0.36
N VAL A 184 -12.84 -9.61 0.75
CA VAL A 184 -14.06 -9.12 1.41
C VAL A 184 -14.02 -7.61 1.44
N LEU A 185 -15.05 -6.96 0.92
CA LEU A 185 -15.21 -5.52 0.98
C LEU A 185 -16.12 -5.16 2.15
N LEU A 186 -15.65 -4.21 2.94
CA LEU A 186 -16.40 -3.62 4.06
C LEU A 186 -16.67 -2.13 3.79
N ASP A 187 -17.82 -1.64 4.18
CA ASP A 187 -18.12 -0.21 4.21
C ASP A 187 -17.52 0.47 5.46
N GLY A 188 -17.62 1.80 5.56
CA GLY A 188 -17.13 2.59 6.69
C GLY A 188 -17.75 2.26 8.04
N THR A 189 -18.84 1.47 8.07
CA THR A 189 -19.49 0.95 9.28
C THR A 189 -19.12 -0.50 9.57
N LEU A 190 -18.19 -1.06 8.78
CA LEU A 190 -17.70 -2.44 8.88
C LEU A 190 -18.75 -3.51 8.52
N ASN A 191 -19.74 -3.17 7.69
CA ASN A 191 -20.62 -4.16 7.10
C ASN A 191 -20.01 -4.70 5.81
N GLN A 192 -20.11 -6.00 5.63
CA GLN A 192 -19.69 -6.63 4.38
C GLN A 192 -20.63 -6.23 3.24
N THR A 193 -20.07 -5.63 2.18
CA THR A 193 -20.81 -5.21 0.99
C THR A 193 -20.59 -6.19 -0.17
N LEU A 194 -19.43 -6.83 -0.24
CA LEU A 194 -19.08 -7.79 -1.28
C LEU A 194 -18.15 -8.87 -0.72
N SER A 195 -18.27 -10.10 -1.24
CA SER A 195 -17.29 -11.17 -1.04
C SER A 195 -16.98 -11.81 -2.39
N ILE A 196 -15.70 -12.05 -2.65
CA ILE A 196 -15.20 -12.57 -3.91
C ILE A 196 -14.30 -13.75 -3.60
N ASP A 197 -14.71 -14.95 -4.03
CA ASP A 197 -13.84 -16.10 -4.03
C ASP A 197 -12.86 -16.00 -5.19
N LEU A 198 -11.57 -16.17 -4.91
CA LEU A 198 -10.51 -16.08 -5.90
C LEU A 198 -10.24 -17.47 -6.48
N PRO A 199 -10.39 -17.65 -7.81
CA PRO A 199 -10.12 -18.94 -8.45
C PRO A 199 -8.63 -19.28 -8.52
N HIS A 200 -7.78 -18.29 -8.33
CA HIS A 200 -6.33 -18.37 -8.43
C HIS A 200 -5.68 -17.61 -7.27
N ARG A 201 -4.38 -17.85 -7.07
CA ARG A 201 -3.61 -17.16 -6.05
C ARG A 201 -3.58 -15.66 -6.30
N LEU A 202 -3.97 -14.89 -5.28
CA LEU A 202 -3.79 -13.45 -5.25
C LEU A 202 -2.30 -13.11 -5.27
N LEU A 203 -1.90 -12.19 -6.14
CA LEU A 203 -0.55 -11.64 -6.19
C LEU A 203 -0.52 -10.28 -5.51
N GLU A 204 -1.41 -9.38 -5.94
CA GLU A 204 -1.49 -8.02 -5.46
C GLU A 204 -2.94 -7.55 -5.40
N CYS A 205 -3.20 -6.61 -4.50
CA CYS A 205 -4.49 -5.96 -4.35
C CYS A 205 -4.28 -4.50 -4.01
N SER A 206 -5.00 -3.62 -4.65
CA SER A 206 -4.95 -2.18 -4.40
C SER A 206 -6.33 -1.55 -4.51
N LEU A 207 -6.58 -0.52 -3.69
CA LEU A 207 -7.79 0.28 -3.70
C LEU A 207 -7.42 1.73 -4.01
N THR A 208 -8.21 2.41 -4.84
CA THR A 208 -8.00 3.85 -5.07
C THR A 208 -8.19 4.63 -3.77
N PRO A 209 -7.51 5.78 -3.57
CA PRO A 209 -7.60 6.56 -2.34
C PRO A 209 -9.01 7.01 -1.97
N ASP A 210 -9.91 7.15 -2.95
CA ASP A 210 -11.33 7.47 -2.77
C ASP A 210 -12.21 6.25 -2.46
N GLY A 211 -11.63 5.02 -2.50
CA GLY A 211 -12.35 3.78 -2.30
C GLY A 211 -13.23 3.34 -3.48
N GLY A 212 -13.19 4.06 -4.60
CA GLY A 212 -14.10 3.84 -5.73
C GLY A 212 -13.72 2.67 -6.63
N THR A 213 -12.44 2.32 -6.73
CA THR A 213 -11.97 1.26 -7.63
C THR A 213 -11.00 0.33 -6.92
N LEU A 214 -11.34 -0.96 -6.95
CA LEU A 214 -10.47 -2.04 -6.50
C LEU A 214 -9.80 -2.68 -7.71
N VAL A 215 -8.48 -2.85 -7.65
CA VAL A 215 -7.71 -3.64 -8.61
C VAL A 215 -6.99 -4.76 -7.90
N TYR A 216 -7.09 -5.97 -8.41
CA TYR A 216 -6.28 -7.07 -7.93
C TYR A 216 -5.72 -7.90 -9.09
N THR A 217 -4.58 -8.52 -8.86
CA THR A 217 -3.92 -9.41 -9.82
C THR A 217 -3.83 -10.82 -9.29
N MET A 218 -3.98 -11.78 -10.19
CA MET A 218 -3.90 -13.21 -9.87
C MET A 218 -2.88 -13.88 -10.78
N ALA A 219 -2.16 -14.87 -10.23
CA ALA A 219 -1.40 -15.82 -11.03
C ALA A 219 -2.35 -16.82 -11.67
N LEU A 220 -2.23 -17.05 -12.98
CA LEU A 220 -2.96 -18.08 -13.68
C LEU A 220 -2.22 -19.44 -13.58
N SER A 221 -2.68 -20.43 -14.33
CA SER A 221 -2.09 -21.78 -14.31
C SER A 221 -0.63 -21.79 -14.82
N ASP A 222 -0.29 -20.92 -15.77
CA ASP A 222 1.09 -20.65 -16.14
C ASP A 222 1.63 -19.57 -15.19
N PRO A 223 2.78 -19.80 -14.52
CA PRO A 223 3.36 -18.82 -13.59
C PRO A 223 3.70 -17.46 -14.22
N GLU A 224 3.87 -17.41 -15.54
CA GLU A 224 4.12 -16.16 -16.27
C GLU A 224 2.84 -15.45 -16.68
N ASP A 225 1.71 -16.15 -16.71
CA ASP A 225 0.43 -15.57 -17.06
C ASP A 225 -0.25 -14.95 -15.84
N ARG A 226 -0.70 -13.73 -16.02
CA ARG A 226 -1.38 -12.94 -14.98
C ARG A 226 -2.63 -12.31 -15.51
N GLN A 227 -3.59 -12.14 -14.62
CA GLN A 227 -4.84 -11.47 -14.90
C GLN A 227 -5.05 -10.35 -13.89
N ALA A 228 -5.32 -9.14 -14.36
CA ALA A 228 -5.86 -8.09 -13.53
C ALA A 228 -7.38 -8.11 -13.55
N VAL A 229 -7.97 -7.83 -12.42
CA VAL A 229 -9.41 -7.65 -12.29
C VAL A 229 -9.66 -6.28 -11.69
N ILE A 230 -10.53 -5.53 -12.31
CA ILE A 230 -10.94 -4.20 -11.89
C ILE A 230 -12.39 -4.28 -11.46
N ILE A 231 -12.67 -3.76 -10.27
CA ILE A 231 -14.02 -3.67 -9.71
C ILE A 231 -14.33 -2.20 -9.45
N ASP A 232 -15.42 -1.74 -10.03
CA ASP A 232 -16.07 -0.51 -9.61
C ASP A 232 -16.83 -0.81 -8.32
N VAL A 233 -16.35 -0.24 -7.22
CA VAL A 233 -16.85 -0.58 -5.87
C VAL A 233 -18.31 -0.19 -5.68
N PRO A 234 -18.78 1.00 -6.10
CA PRO A 234 -20.18 1.39 -5.94
C PRO A 234 -21.17 0.50 -6.69
N SER A 235 -20.85 0.06 -7.90
CA SER A 235 -21.76 -0.78 -8.72
C SER A 235 -21.48 -2.26 -8.61
N HIS A 236 -20.36 -2.66 -8.00
CA HIS A 236 -19.84 -4.03 -7.99
C HIS A 236 -19.56 -4.60 -9.39
N SER A 237 -19.49 -3.74 -10.41
CA SER A 237 -19.19 -4.20 -11.77
C SER A 237 -17.74 -4.66 -11.88
N LYS A 238 -17.56 -5.83 -12.50
CA LYS A 238 -16.26 -6.50 -12.63
C LYS A 238 -15.80 -6.45 -14.08
N ARG A 239 -14.53 -6.17 -14.29
CA ARG A 239 -13.87 -6.29 -15.58
C ARG A 239 -12.55 -7.02 -15.46
N GLU A 240 -12.31 -7.98 -16.32
CA GLU A 240 -11.08 -8.76 -16.38
C GLU A 240 -10.20 -8.25 -17.51
N LEU A 241 -8.91 -8.10 -17.24
CA LEU A 241 -7.90 -7.70 -18.21
C LEU A 241 -6.79 -8.75 -18.26
N PRO A 242 -6.55 -9.41 -19.40
CA PRO A 242 -5.34 -10.18 -19.59
C PRO A 242 -4.13 -9.23 -19.54
N LEU A 243 -3.17 -9.53 -18.69
CA LEU A 243 -1.95 -8.76 -18.65
C LEU A 243 -0.92 -9.38 -19.59
N PRO A 244 -0.17 -8.57 -20.35
CA PRO A 244 0.95 -9.08 -21.13
C PRO A 244 1.96 -9.80 -20.20
N SER A 245 2.52 -10.93 -20.63
CA SER A 245 3.47 -11.76 -19.85
C SER A 245 4.73 -11.03 -19.36
N LYS A 246 4.97 -9.81 -19.85
CA LYS A 246 6.08 -8.94 -19.45
C LYS A 246 5.67 -7.87 -18.43
N VAL A 247 4.39 -7.82 -18.06
CA VAL A 247 3.90 -6.90 -17.04
C VAL A 247 4.00 -7.57 -15.69
N LEU A 248 4.52 -6.84 -14.79
CA LEU A 248 4.88 -7.28 -13.48
C LEU A 248 3.80 -7.39 -12.45
N ASP A 249 4.32 -7.68 -11.36
CA ASP A 249 3.83 -7.97 -10.07
C ASP A 249 2.79 -6.97 -9.53
N PHE A 250 2.75 -5.75 -10.04
CA PHE A 250 1.90 -4.70 -9.50
C PHE A 250 1.08 -4.00 -10.57
N VAL A 251 -0.24 -3.98 -10.41
CA VAL A 251 -1.15 -3.12 -11.17
C VAL A 251 -2.06 -2.40 -10.20
N THR A 252 -2.15 -1.09 -10.33
CA THR A 252 -3.02 -0.25 -9.49
C THR A 252 -3.82 0.72 -10.35
N ALA A 253 -4.95 1.19 -9.83
CA ALA A 253 -5.72 2.25 -10.46
C ALA A 253 -5.51 3.59 -9.74
N THR A 254 -5.52 4.67 -10.51
CA THR A 254 -5.60 6.02 -10.00
C THR A 254 -7.06 6.46 -9.89
N PRO A 255 -7.38 7.50 -9.09
CA PRO A 255 -8.74 8.05 -9.01
C PRO A 255 -9.33 8.46 -10.36
N ASN A 256 -8.48 8.88 -11.30
CA ASN A 256 -8.90 9.26 -12.66
C ASN A 256 -9.02 8.05 -13.62
N GLY A 257 -8.98 6.83 -13.11
CA GLY A 257 -9.18 5.60 -13.89
C GLY A 257 -8.00 5.17 -14.76
N ARG A 258 -6.80 5.78 -14.59
CA ARG A 258 -5.58 5.28 -15.22
C ARG A 258 -5.14 3.99 -14.52
N LEU A 259 -4.65 3.04 -15.28
CA LEU A 259 -3.98 1.86 -14.75
C LEU A 259 -2.48 2.04 -14.82
N LEU A 260 -1.82 1.83 -13.71
CA LEU A 260 -0.37 1.85 -13.60
C LEU A 260 0.12 0.45 -13.30
N GLY A 261 1.19 0.07 -13.96
CA GLY A 261 1.89 -1.19 -13.72
C GLY A 261 3.39 -0.97 -13.67
N ILE A 262 4.12 -2.04 -13.42
CA ILE A 262 5.57 -2.04 -13.48
C ILE A 262 6.03 -3.06 -14.48
N GLN A 263 6.84 -2.63 -15.44
CA GLN A 263 7.38 -3.50 -16.45
C GLN A 263 8.65 -4.20 -15.96
N LYS A 264 8.72 -5.53 -16.04
CA LYS A 264 9.93 -6.32 -15.81
C LYS A 264 10.80 -6.34 -17.07
N LYS A 265 12.09 -6.05 -16.94
CA LYS A 265 13.09 -6.22 -18.01
C LYS A 265 14.13 -7.23 -17.52
N GLY A 266 13.89 -8.51 -17.77
CA GLY A 266 14.78 -9.57 -17.26
C GLY A 266 14.70 -9.65 -15.72
N ASP A 267 15.84 -9.64 -15.04
CA ASP A 267 15.93 -9.65 -13.57
C ASP A 267 15.96 -8.23 -12.96
N GLU A 268 15.89 -7.18 -13.80
CA GLU A 268 15.88 -5.79 -13.32
C GLU A 268 14.46 -5.25 -13.21
N ASP A 269 14.21 -4.49 -12.13
CA ASP A 269 12.97 -3.74 -11.98
C ASP A 269 12.87 -2.66 -13.06
N GLY A 270 11.75 -2.67 -13.76
CA GLY A 270 11.48 -1.71 -14.83
C GLY A 270 10.89 -0.40 -14.33
N ALA A 271 10.80 0.58 -15.22
CA ALA A 271 10.07 1.81 -14.96
C ALA A 271 8.56 1.56 -14.82
N PRO A 272 7.84 2.43 -14.09
CA PRO A 272 6.39 2.44 -14.11
C PRO A 272 5.86 2.65 -15.54
N VAL A 273 4.75 1.99 -15.85
CA VAL A 273 4.09 2.09 -17.15
C VAL A 273 2.61 2.39 -16.97
N VAL A 274 2.04 3.11 -17.95
CA VAL A 274 0.60 3.29 -18.06
C VAL A 274 0.03 2.17 -18.93
N LEU A 275 -1.02 1.52 -18.45
CA LEU A 275 -1.74 0.50 -19.19
C LEU A 275 -3.03 1.07 -19.78
N ASP A 276 -3.43 0.56 -20.91
CA ASP A 276 -4.76 0.81 -21.44
C ASP A 276 -5.78 0.10 -20.53
N PRO A 277 -6.73 0.85 -19.94
CA PRO A 277 -7.66 0.25 -18.98
C PRO A 277 -8.67 -0.71 -19.65
N THR A 278 -8.75 -0.76 -20.98
CA THR A 278 -9.66 -1.63 -21.73
C THR A 278 -8.99 -2.91 -22.18
N THR A 279 -7.74 -2.82 -22.62
CA THR A 279 -7.01 -3.93 -23.23
C THR A 279 -5.87 -4.48 -22.40
N GLY A 280 -5.43 -3.76 -21.36
CA GLY A 280 -4.23 -4.08 -20.58
C GLY A 280 -2.91 -3.81 -21.32
N ALA A 281 -2.97 -3.33 -22.56
CA ALA A 281 -1.78 -3.07 -23.36
C ALA A 281 -0.98 -1.87 -22.82
N PHE A 282 0.33 -1.89 -23.06
CA PHE A 282 1.19 -0.74 -22.70
C PHE A 282 0.83 0.49 -23.55
N LYS A 283 0.63 1.60 -22.87
CA LYS A 283 0.38 2.91 -23.49
C LYS A 283 1.58 3.83 -23.43
N GLU A 284 2.25 3.88 -22.28
CA GLU A 284 3.27 4.86 -21.98
C GLU A 284 4.24 4.29 -20.94
N GLU A 285 5.52 4.54 -21.08
CA GLU A 285 6.58 4.20 -20.11
C GLU A 285 7.10 5.51 -19.48
N PHE A 286 7.20 5.55 -18.15
CA PHE A 286 7.78 6.70 -17.48
C PHE A 286 9.29 6.79 -17.72
N ALA A 287 9.82 8.02 -17.67
CA ALA A 287 11.25 8.24 -17.81
C ALA A 287 12.03 7.41 -16.77
N LYS A 288 13.14 6.83 -17.19
CA LYS A 288 14.02 6.12 -16.25
C LYS A 288 14.68 7.10 -15.30
N PRO A 289 14.87 6.71 -14.03
CA PRO A 289 15.63 7.49 -13.06
C PRO A 289 17.06 7.76 -13.50
#